data_c6bfd72af08a46478d23317147f348cd
#
_entry.id   c6bfd72af08a46478d23317147f348cd
#
_cell.length_a   1.000
_cell.length_b   1.000
_cell.length_c   1.000
_cell.angle_alpha   90.00
_cell.angle_beta   90.00
_cell.angle_gamma   90.00
#
_symmetry.space_group_name_H-M   'P 1'
#
loop_
_entity.id
_entity.type
_entity.pdbx_description
1 polymer ?
#
loop_
_entity_poly.entity_id
_entity_poly.type
_entity_poly.pdbx_seq_one_letter_code
_entity_poly.pdbx_strand_id
1 'polypeptide(L)'
;MDVHPPHEPIHSWRDFILHLVTITIGLLIALGLEAAVENMHHKHVVREARENIRHELELNHQAAKSDLDNLDTNKKNMQHNLATLRSLRKDLNTKGLDAKYQFDWSSFNESAWLSARDSGALTYMPIDEVQRYADLYMQQDVATSQAVTIFSSEVEVAAPFMEEADQNISKEQINGMLHDTAVTYMRLSALQQIVDQLDRSYLDALKK
;
A
#
# COMPACT_ATOMS: atom_id res chain seq x y z
N MET A 1 63.27 -10.09 3.78
CA MET A 1 62.44 -11.33 3.67
C MET A 1 62.79 -11.96 2.34
N ASP A 2 63.61 -13.00 2.37
CA ASP A 2 63.98 -13.73 1.15
C ASP A 2 62.85 -14.70 0.82
N VAL A 3 62.13 -14.40 -0.24
CA VAL A 3 61.15 -15.31 -0.83
C VAL A 3 61.94 -16.29 -1.69
N HIS A 4 62.22 -17.49 -1.13
CA HIS A 4 62.79 -18.56 -1.93
C HIS A 4 61.74 -19.10 -2.88
N PRO A 5 61.98 -19.13 -4.19
CA PRO A 5 61.10 -19.81 -5.12
C PRO A 5 61.09 -21.32 -4.79
N PRO A 6 59.97 -22.03 -4.99
CA PRO A 6 59.87 -23.44 -4.77
C PRO A 6 60.88 -24.18 -5.66
N HIS A 7 61.75 -25.01 -5.06
CA HIS A 7 62.95 -25.60 -5.66
C HIS A 7 62.73 -26.90 -6.41
N GLU A 8 61.55 -27.24 -6.88
CA GLU A 8 61.43 -28.39 -7.77
C GLU A 8 60.70 -28.02 -9.06
N PRO A 9 61.38 -28.05 -10.20
CA PRO A 9 60.73 -27.94 -11.49
C PRO A 9 59.81 -29.14 -11.71
N ILE A 10 58.65 -28.91 -12.32
CA ILE A 10 57.71 -29.97 -12.71
C ILE A 10 58.42 -30.88 -13.70
N HIS A 11 58.87 -32.04 -13.24
CA HIS A 11 59.72 -32.98 -14.03
C HIS A 11 58.87 -34.00 -14.78
N SER A 12 57.58 -34.11 -14.59
CA SER A 12 56.74 -35.11 -15.22
C SER A 12 55.38 -34.50 -15.63
N TRP A 13 54.86 -34.86 -16.78
CA TRP A 13 53.50 -34.56 -17.22
C TRP A 13 52.45 -35.00 -16.17
N ARG A 14 52.74 -36.05 -15.44
CA ARG A 14 51.88 -36.52 -14.33
C ARG A 14 51.81 -35.51 -13.18
N ASP A 15 52.93 -34.92 -12.79
CA ASP A 15 52.97 -33.91 -11.71
C ASP A 15 52.26 -32.63 -12.11
N PHE A 16 52.38 -32.22 -13.38
CA PHE A 16 51.61 -31.09 -13.93
C PHE A 16 50.13 -31.36 -13.85
N ILE A 17 49.62 -32.50 -14.29
CA ILE A 17 48.21 -32.88 -14.23
C ILE A 17 47.72 -32.93 -12.77
N LEU A 18 48.51 -33.49 -11.85
CA LEU A 18 48.16 -33.59 -10.43
C LEU A 18 48.04 -32.21 -9.78
N HIS A 19 48.93 -31.29 -10.09
CA HIS A 19 48.85 -29.89 -9.65
C HIS A 19 47.65 -29.21 -10.24
N LEU A 20 47.37 -29.36 -11.52
CA LEU A 20 46.20 -28.77 -12.18
C LEU A 20 44.90 -29.26 -11.54
N VAL A 21 44.77 -30.56 -11.30
CA VAL A 21 43.62 -31.18 -10.65
C VAL A 21 43.44 -30.64 -9.22
N THR A 22 44.53 -30.55 -8.44
CA THR A 22 44.47 -30.03 -7.07
C THR A 22 44.01 -28.59 -7.02
N ILE A 23 44.53 -27.71 -7.90
CA ILE A 23 44.11 -26.29 -8.01
C ILE A 23 42.65 -26.22 -8.43
N THR A 24 42.24 -27.01 -9.42
CA THR A 24 40.88 -27.05 -9.91
C THR A 24 39.89 -27.47 -8.81
N ILE A 25 40.22 -28.53 -8.05
CA ILE A 25 39.37 -28.96 -6.91
C ILE A 25 39.31 -27.89 -5.85
N GLY A 26 40.45 -27.27 -5.49
CA GLY A 26 40.45 -26.16 -4.52
C GLY A 26 39.57 -24.98 -4.96
N LEU A 27 39.64 -24.60 -6.24
CA LEU A 27 38.80 -23.55 -6.81
C LEU A 27 37.32 -23.93 -6.79
N LEU A 28 36.97 -25.15 -7.17
CA LEU A 28 35.57 -25.63 -7.16
C LEU A 28 34.98 -25.66 -5.74
N ILE A 29 35.78 -26.04 -4.74
CA ILE A 29 35.36 -25.99 -3.33
C ILE A 29 35.12 -24.51 -2.90
N ALA A 30 36.04 -23.62 -3.23
CA ALA A 30 35.90 -22.20 -2.88
C ALA A 30 34.65 -21.58 -3.50
N LEU A 31 34.44 -21.80 -4.80
CA LEU A 31 33.22 -21.33 -5.50
C LEU A 31 31.95 -21.98 -4.95
N GLY A 32 32.00 -23.24 -4.58
CA GLY A 32 30.86 -23.94 -3.97
C GLY A 32 30.49 -23.37 -2.60
N LEU A 33 31.48 -23.00 -1.78
CA LEU A 33 31.26 -22.36 -0.48
C LEU A 33 30.70 -20.93 -0.65
N GLU A 34 31.25 -20.15 -1.58
CA GLU A 34 30.74 -18.82 -1.91
C GLU A 34 29.28 -18.88 -2.35
N ALA A 35 28.94 -19.75 -3.30
CA ALA A 35 27.56 -19.94 -3.75
C ALA A 35 26.61 -20.39 -2.62
N ALA A 36 27.08 -21.19 -1.67
CA ALA A 36 26.30 -21.62 -0.51
C ALA A 36 26.02 -20.45 0.43
N VAL A 37 27.01 -19.61 0.73
CA VAL A 37 26.88 -18.43 1.58
C VAL A 37 25.92 -17.41 0.91
N GLU A 38 26.09 -17.17 -0.37
CA GLU A 38 25.22 -16.28 -1.14
C GLU A 38 23.76 -16.76 -1.13
N ASN A 39 23.52 -18.04 -1.36
CA ASN A 39 22.18 -18.63 -1.29
C ASN A 39 21.54 -18.50 0.11
N MET A 40 22.34 -18.67 1.17
CA MET A 40 21.87 -18.45 2.55
C MET A 40 21.50 -16.98 2.78
N HIS A 41 22.30 -16.05 2.27
CA HIS A 41 22.03 -14.63 2.35
C HIS A 41 20.73 -14.26 1.62
N HIS A 42 20.53 -14.71 0.39
CA HIS A 42 19.31 -14.48 -0.38
C HIS A 42 18.07 -15.01 0.35
N LYS A 43 18.14 -16.21 0.92
CA LYS A 43 17.04 -16.78 1.72
C LYS A 43 16.72 -15.94 2.96
N HIS A 44 17.75 -15.38 3.61
CA HIS A 44 17.55 -14.51 4.75
C HIS A 44 16.83 -13.21 4.37
N VAL A 45 17.30 -12.53 3.32
CA VAL A 45 16.71 -11.30 2.80
C VAL A 45 15.24 -11.49 2.39
N VAL A 46 14.93 -12.58 1.68
CA VAL A 46 13.55 -12.93 1.30
C VAL A 46 12.67 -13.17 2.52
N ARG A 47 13.18 -13.90 3.52
CA ARG A 47 12.42 -14.17 4.74
C ARG A 47 12.10 -12.89 5.50
N GLU A 48 13.08 -12.03 5.69
CA GLU A 48 12.90 -10.73 6.35
C GLU A 48 11.90 -9.83 5.61
N ALA A 49 12.00 -9.77 4.29
CA ALA A 49 11.05 -9.03 3.47
C ALA A 49 9.61 -9.57 3.62
N ARG A 50 9.41 -10.89 3.63
CA ARG A 50 8.10 -11.51 3.85
C ARG A 50 7.53 -11.20 5.25
N GLU A 51 8.37 -11.27 6.27
CA GLU A 51 7.97 -10.98 7.66
C GLU A 51 7.51 -9.51 7.78
N ASN A 52 8.27 -8.58 7.19
CA ASN A 52 7.94 -7.15 7.19
C ASN A 52 6.66 -6.86 6.38
N ILE A 53 6.52 -7.40 5.17
CA ILE A 53 5.31 -7.27 4.36
C ILE A 53 4.10 -7.85 5.11
N ARG A 54 4.23 -9.04 5.69
CA ARG A 54 3.15 -9.65 6.45
C ARG A 54 2.68 -8.75 7.60
N HIS A 55 3.60 -8.21 8.38
CA HIS A 55 3.28 -7.29 9.46
C HIS A 55 2.59 -6.02 8.95
N GLU A 56 3.06 -5.45 7.84
CA GLU A 56 2.44 -4.29 7.20
C GLU A 56 1.02 -4.61 6.72
N LEU A 57 0.79 -5.78 6.13
CA LEU A 57 -0.55 -6.22 5.71
C LEU A 57 -1.51 -6.41 6.90
N GLU A 58 -1.01 -6.86 8.06
CA GLU A 58 -1.80 -6.96 9.30
C GLU A 58 -2.26 -5.58 9.78
N LEU A 59 -1.38 -4.58 9.75
CA LEU A 59 -1.72 -3.19 10.09
C LEU A 59 -2.70 -2.58 9.09
N ASN A 60 -2.48 -2.80 7.80
CA ASN A 60 -3.35 -2.30 6.74
C ASN A 60 -4.75 -2.96 6.79
N HIS A 61 -4.84 -4.23 7.13
CA HIS A 61 -6.13 -4.89 7.40
C HIS A 61 -6.89 -4.21 8.55
N GLN A 62 -6.20 -3.87 9.64
CA GLN A 62 -6.83 -3.14 10.75
C GLN A 62 -7.28 -1.74 10.33
N ALA A 63 -6.47 -1.02 9.56
CA ALA A 63 -6.82 0.27 9.00
C ALA A 63 -8.06 0.18 8.09
N ALA A 64 -8.09 -0.81 7.18
CA ALA A 64 -9.23 -1.04 6.28
C ALA A 64 -10.54 -1.28 7.04
N LYS A 65 -10.51 -2.04 8.13
CA LYS A 65 -11.70 -2.24 8.98
C LYS A 65 -12.17 -0.95 9.63
N SER A 66 -11.25 -0.14 10.16
CA SER A 66 -11.57 1.17 10.72
C SER A 66 -12.18 2.09 9.66
N ASP A 67 -11.62 2.07 8.44
CA ASP A 67 -12.11 2.89 7.34
C ASP A 67 -13.49 2.44 6.85
N LEU A 68 -13.81 1.15 6.86
CA LEU A 68 -15.16 0.66 6.55
C LEU A 68 -16.21 1.20 7.53
N ASP A 69 -15.90 1.26 8.82
CA ASP A 69 -16.78 1.83 9.85
C ASP A 69 -16.93 3.35 9.67
N ASN A 70 -15.83 4.05 9.37
CA ASN A 70 -15.83 5.48 9.07
C ASN A 70 -16.64 5.79 7.81
N LEU A 71 -16.48 5.02 6.74
CA LEU A 71 -17.23 5.17 5.49
C LEU A 71 -18.73 4.95 5.68
N ASP A 72 -19.13 4.00 6.51
CA ASP A 72 -20.55 3.82 6.85
C ASP A 72 -21.12 5.03 7.61
N THR A 73 -20.35 5.57 8.54
CA THR A 73 -20.71 6.79 9.28
C THR A 73 -20.80 8.01 8.34
N ASN A 74 -19.82 8.18 7.46
CA ASN A 74 -19.80 9.29 6.49
C ASN A 74 -20.98 9.21 5.50
N LYS A 75 -21.35 8.01 5.05
CA LYS A 75 -22.55 7.81 4.22
C LYS A 75 -23.83 8.21 4.94
N LYS A 76 -23.98 7.89 6.23
CA LYS A 76 -25.11 8.32 7.05
C LYS A 76 -25.13 9.85 7.19
N ASN A 77 -23.97 10.47 7.39
CA ASN A 77 -23.85 11.93 7.42
C ASN A 77 -24.27 12.58 6.09
N MET A 78 -23.84 12.04 4.95
CA MET A 78 -24.27 12.53 3.63
C MET A 78 -25.78 12.37 3.40
N GLN A 79 -26.38 11.27 3.84
CA GLN A 79 -27.84 11.09 3.79
C GLN A 79 -28.56 12.12 4.66
N HIS A 80 -28.06 12.41 5.86
CA HIS A 80 -28.56 13.47 6.73
C HIS A 80 -28.43 14.84 6.06
N ASN A 81 -27.26 15.16 5.50
CA ASN A 81 -27.02 16.42 4.79
C ASN A 81 -27.95 16.58 3.59
N LEU A 82 -28.19 15.52 2.80
CA LEU A 82 -29.16 15.56 1.71
C LEU A 82 -30.60 15.87 2.19
N ALA A 83 -31.00 15.28 3.33
CA ALA A 83 -32.32 15.57 3.91
C ALA A 83 -32.43 17.03 4.40
N THR A 84 -31.38 17.52 5.07
CA THR A 84 -31.26 18.89 5.56
C THR A 84 -31.31 19.90 4.40
N LEU A 85 -30.53 19.71 3.35
CA LEU A 85 -30.49 20.56 2.16
C LEU A 85 -31.84 20.57 1.40
N ARG A 86 -32.54 19.42 1.33
CA ARG A 86 -33.88 19.33 0.75
C ARG A 86 -34.90 20.11 1.55
N SER A 87 -34.80 20.14 2.89
CA SER A 87 -35.63 20.97 3.75
C SER A 87 -35.35 22.45 3.56
N LEU A 88 -34.07 22.83 3.55
CA LEU A 88 -33.61 24.19 3.34
C LEU A 88 -34.05 24.74 1.98
N ARG A 89 -34.07 23.93 0.92
CA ARG A 89 -34.58 24.33 -0.39
C ARG A 89 -36.06 24.71 -0.40
N LYS A 90 -36.84 24.11 0.52
CA LYS A 90 -38.30 24.42 0.66
C LYS A 90 -38.51 25.68 1.46
N ASP A 91 -37.76 25.84 2.55
CA ASP A 91 -37.82 26.99 3.43
C ASP A 91 -36.40 27.46 3.70
N LEU A 92 -36.03 28.64 3.18
CA LEU A 92 -34.68 29.21 3.24
C LEU A 92 -34.29 29.67 4.67
N ASN A 93 -34.81 29.03 5.69
CA ASN A 93 -34.45 29.30 7.08
C ASN A 93 -33.22 28.46 7.48
N THR A 94 -32.09 29.12 7.56
CA THR A 94 -30.80 28.49 7.93
C THR A 94 -30.57 28.36 9.44
N LYS A 95 -31.52 28.86 10.26
CA LYS A 95 -31.40 28.81 11.73
C LYS A 95 -31.42 27.35 12.20
N GLY A 96 -30.31 26.91 12.85
CA GLY A 96 -30.18 25.55 13.37
C GLY A 96 -29.84 24.52 12.30
N LEU A 97 -29.26 24.95 11.19
CA LEU A 97 -28.74 24.04 10.18
C LEU A 97 -27.68 23.09 10.80
N ASP A 98 -27.97 21.79 10.79
CA ASP A 98 -27.06 20.73 11.26
C ASP A 98 -26.56 19.95 10.05
N ALA A 99 -25.47 20.45 9.43
CA ALA A 99 -24.79 19.78 8.36
C ALA A 99 -23.49 19.16 8.87
N LYS A 100 -23.24 17.89 8.53
CA LYS A 100 -22.12 17.09 9.02
C LYS A 100 -21.16 16.78 7.88
N TYR A 101 -20.05 17.50 7.85
CA TYR A 101 -18.97 17.29 6.90
C TYR A 101 -17.72 16.91 7.69
N GLN A 102 -17.44 15.61 7.73
CA GLN A 102 -16.25 15.06 8.37
C GLN A 102 -15.87 13.78 7.62
N PHE A 103 -14.65 13.71 7.16
CA PHE A 103 -14.10 12.54 6.48
C PHE A 103 -12.86 12.07 7.23
N ASP A 104 -12.99 10.94 7.93
CA ASP A 104 -11.89 10.28 8.60
C ASP A 104 -11.39 9.14 7.72
N TRP A 105 -10.10 9.13 7.46
CA TRP A 105 -9.42 8.14 6.65
C TRP A 105 -8.09 7.74 7.27
N SER A 106 -7.87 6.43 7.42
CA SER A 106 -6.58 5.87 7.82
C SER A 106 -5.73 5.66 6.58
N SER A 107 -4.48 6.12 6.61
CA SER A 107 -3.57 5.85 5.50
C SER A 107 -3.06 4.42 5.56
N PHE A 108 -3.00 3.75 4.42
CA PHE A 108 -2.34 2.45 4.29
C PHE A 108 -0.82 2.61 4.20
N ASN A 109 -0.09 1.64 4.76
CA ASN A 109 1.37 1.59 4.70
C ASN A 109 1.82 0.79 3.48
N GLU A 110 2.93 1.21 2.86
CA GLU A 110 3.60 0.51 1.74
C GLU A 110 5.13 0.43 1.94
N SER A 111 5.62 0.83 3.09
CA SER A 111 7.06 0.96 3.36
C SER A 111 7.80 -0.36 3.31
N ALA A 112 7.18 -1.46 3.77
CA ALA A 112 7.77 -2.79 3.72
C ALA A 112 7.86 -3.31 2.27
N TRP A 113 6.83 -3.08 1.47
CA TRP A 113 6.84 -3.41 0.05
C TRP A 113 7.93 -2.63 -0.70
N LEU A 114 8.00 -1.32 -0.51
CA LEU A 114 9.02 -0.47 -1.12
C LEU A 114 10.42 -0.88 -0.69
N SER A 115 10.64 -1.17 0.59
CA SER A 115 11.91 -1.65 1.13
C SER A 115 12.32 -3.00 0.51
N ALA A 116 11.37 -3.95 0.36
CA ALA A 116 11.62 -5.24 -0.28
C ALA A 116 12.03 -5.08 -1.76
N ARG A 117 11.38 -4.14 -2.47
CA ARG A 117 11.72 -3.81 -3.85
C ARG A 117 13.12 -3.18 -3.96
N ASP A 118 13.39 -2.18 -3.15
CA ASP A 118 14.62 -1.37 -3.23
C ASP A 118 15.85 -2.14 -2.72
N SER A 119 15.68 -3.09 -1.80
CA SER A 119 16.74 -4.02 -1.37
C SER A 119 17.01 -5.14 -2.36
N GLY A 120 16.19 -5.30 -3.41
CA GLY A 120 16.30 -6.38 -4.39
C GLY A 120 15.77 -7.73 -3.90
N ALA A 121 15.12 -7.81 -2.73
CA ALA A 121 14.56 -9.04 -2.18
C ALA A 121 13.57 -9.72 -3.15
N LEU A 122 12.79 -8.91 -3.89
CA LEU A 122 11.79 -9.40 -4.85
C LEU A 122 12.41 -10.22 -5.99
N THR A 123 13.69 -10.00 -6.34
CA THR A 123 14.39 -10.76 -7.40
C THR A 123 14.54 -12.25 -7.05
N TYR A 124 14.57 -12.55 -5.75
CA TYR A 124 14.75 -13.91 -5.22
C TYR A 124 13.44 -14.56 -4.76
N MET A 125 12.31 -13.85 -4.89
CA MET A 125 10.98 -14.38 -4.60
C MET A 125 10.36 -15.06 -5.83
N PRO A 126 9.45 -16.05 -5.64
CA PRO A 126 8.64 -16.58 -6.73
C PRO A 126 7.84 -15.46 -7.41
N ILE A 127 7.82 -15.46 -8.75
CA ILE A 127 7.19 -14.40 -9.52
C ILE A 127 5.69 -14.25 -9.24
N ASP A 128 5.00 -15.34 -9.00
CA ASP A 128 3.57 -15.35 -8.66
C ASP A 128 3.30 -14.74 -7.27
N GLU A 129 4.25 -14.85 -6.34
CA GLU A 129 4.20 -14.18 -5.04
C GLU A 129 4.38 -12.66 -5.18
N VAL A 130 5.39 -12.24 -5.96
CA VAL A 130 5.65 -10.82 -6.25
C VAL A 130 4.44 -10.17 -6.93
N GLN A 131 3.83 -10.86 -7.91
CA GLN A 131 2.64 -10.36 -8.60
C GLN A 131 1.46 -10.18 -7.65
N ARG A 132 1.21 -11.13 -6.74
CA ARG A 132 0.14 -10.99 -5.74
C ARG A 132 0.31 -9.77 -4.84
N TYR A 133 1.54 -9.52 -4.37
CA TYR A 133 1.81 -8.31 -3.59
C TYR A 133 1.65 -7.06 -4.43
N ALA A 134 2.19 -7.02 -5.64
CA ALA A 134 2.06 -5.88 -6.54
C ALA A 134 0.59 -5.53 -6.83
N ASP A 135 -0.25 -6.52 -7.11
CA ASP A 135 -1.69 -6.33 -7.34
C ASP A 135 -2.40 -5.79 -6.10
N LEU A 136 -2.00 -6.25 -4.91
CA LEU A 136 -2.57 -5.80 -3.64
C LEU A 136 -2.21 -4.33 -3.36
N TYR A 137 -0.94 -3.95 -3.48
CA TYR A 137 -0.52 -2.56 -3.27
C TYR A 137 -1.07 -1.61 -4.33
N MET A 138 -1.25 -2.07 -5.58
CA MET A 138 -1.95 -1.30 -6.61
C MET A 138 -3.43 -1.05 -6.23
N GLN A 139 -4.14 -2.02 -5.67
CA GLN A 139 -5.51 -1.82 -5.17
C GLN A 139 -5.54 -0.81 -4.01
N GLN A 140 -4.54 -0.85 -3.13
CA GLN A 140 -4.35 0.10 -2.04
C GLN A 140 -4.19 1.54 -2.55
N ASP A 141 -3.38 1.74 -3.60
CA ASP A 141 -3.18 3.04 -4.25
C ASP A 141 -4.49 3.58 -4.83
N VAL A 142 -5.29 2.72 -5.45
CA VAL A 142 -6.61 3.08 -5.97
C VAL A 142 -7.54 3.55 -4.83
N ALA A 143 -7.58 2.82 -3.72
CA ALA A 143 -8.39 3.21 -2.56
C ALA A 143 -7.96 4.57 -1.99
N THR A 144 -6.66 4.77 -1.79
CA THR A 144 -6.09 6.03 -1.29
C THR A 144 -6.39 7.20 -2.22
N SER A 145 -6.25 7.03 -3.54
CA SER A 145 -6.55 8.06 -4.53
C SER A 145 -8.03 8.47 -4.51
N GLN A 146 -8.93 7.49 -4.36
CA GLN A 146 -10.37 7.77 -4.23
C GLN A 146 -10.68 8.50 -2.91
N ALA A 147 -10.05 8.14 -1.80
CA ALA A 147 -10.21 8.82 -0.52
C ALA A 147 -9.80 10.30 -0.60
N VAL A 148 -8.67 10.61 -1.23
CA VAL A 148 -8.23 12.00 -1.48
C VAL A 148 -9.27 12.77 -2.31
N THR A 149 -9.83 12.14 -3.34
CA THR A 149 -10.87 12.76 -4.17
C THR A 149 -12.14 13.07 -3.37
N ILE A 150 -12.54 12.19 -2.44
CA ILE A 150 -13.71 12.39 -1.58
C ILE A 150 -13.44 13.53 -0.60
N PHE A 151 -12.27 13.55 0.04
CA PHE A 151 -11.88 14.64 0.94
C PHE A 151 -12.00 16.00 0.24
N SER A 152 -11.45 16.15 -0.97
CA SER A 152 -11.57 17.38 -1.76
C SER A 152 -13.02 17.72 -2.05
N SER A 153 -13.86 16.73 -2.39
CA SER A 153 -15.29 16.96 -2.66
C SER A 153 -16.05 17.43 -1.42
N GLU A 154 -15.74 16.91 -0.24
CA GLU A 154 -16.39 17.35 1.01
C GLU A 154 -16.05 18.80 1.36
N VAL A 155 -14.79 19.20 1.14
CA VAL A 155 -14.37 20.60 1.31
C VAL A 155 -15.15 21.52 0.38
N GLU A 156 -15.31 21.15 -0.90
CA GLU A 156 -16.08 21.95 -1.88
C GLU A 156 -17.55 22.09 -1.49
N VAL A 157 -18.18 21.00 -1.03
CA VAL A 157 -19.60 21.01 -0.60
C VAL A 157 -19.80 21.82 0.68
N ALA A 158 -18.81 21.84 1.58
CA ALA A 158 -18.89 22.57 2.84
C ALA A 158 -18.60 24.06 2.67
N ALA A 159 -17.87 24.49 1.65
CA ALA A 159 -17.41 25.86 1.46
C ALA A 159 -18.53 26.92 1.49
N PRO A 160 -19.68 26.75 0.83
CA PRO A 160 -20.76 27.76 0.88
C PRO A 160 -21.30 28.05 2.28
N PHE A 161 -21.24 27.10 3.22
CA PHE A 161 -21.63 27.32 4.61
C PHE A 161 -20.62 28.19 5.37
N MET A 162 -19.37 28.21 4.93
CA MET A 162 -18.32 29.02 5.54
C MET A 162 -18.24 30.42 4.93
N GLU A 163 -18.58 30.55 3.64
CA GLU A 163 -18.56 31.83 2.91
C GLU A 163 -19.70 32.77 3.34
N GLU A 164 -20.91 32.22 3.56
CA GLU A 164 -22.12 32.97 3.88
C GLU A 164 -22.36 33.01 5.39
N ALA A 165 -21.51 33.73 6.12
CA ALA A 165 -21.62 33.89 7.57
C ALA A 165 -22.99 34.53 8.02
N ASP A 166 -23.66 35.28 7.12
CA ASP A 166 -24.95 35.98 7.36
C ASP A 166 -26.20 35.18 6.90
N GLN A 167 -26.06 33.90 6.59
CA GLN A 167 -27.16 32.96 6.33
C GLN A 167 -28.03 33.24 5.08
N ASN A 168 -27.51 33.91 4.06
CA ASN A 168 -28.23 34.23 2.82
C ASN A 168 -27.91 33.23 1.67
N ILE A 169 -27.94 31.92 1.94
CA ILE A 169 -27.70 30.91 0.91
C ILE A 169 -28.85 30.94 -0.11
N SER A 170 -28.53 31.11 -1.38
CA SER A 170 -29.50 31.14 -2.47
C SER A 170 -30.02 29.72 -2.81
N LYS A 171 -31.20 29.65 -3.44
CA LYS A 171 -31.74 28.37 -3.94
C LYS A 171 -30.82 27.70 -4.95
N GLU A 172 -30.08 28.46 -5.74
CA GLU A 172 -29.14 27.96 -6.72
C GLU A 172 -27.93 27.31 -6.04
N GLN A 173 -27.35 27.93 -5.03
CA GLN A 173 -26.31 27.36 -4.19
C GLN A 173 -26.78 26.06 -3.51
N ILE A 174 -28.00 26.04 -2.94
CA ILE A 174 -28.57 24.82 -2.34
C ILE A 174 -28.73 23.70 -3.36
N ASN A 175 -29.12 24.00 -4.60
CA ASN A 175 -29.19 22.96 -5.64
C ASN A 175 -27.82 22.41 -6.04
N GLY A 176 -26.80 23.27 -6.13
CA GLY A 176 -25.40 22.84 -6.32
C GLY A 176 -24.97 21.93 -5.18
N MET A 177 -25.14 22.36 -3.93
CA MET A 177 -24.81 21.57 -2.75
C MET A 177 -25.53 20.20 -2.69
N LEU A 178 -26.80 20.15 -3.09
CA LEU A 178 -27.58 18.92 -3.19
C LEU A 178 -26.95 17.94 -4.23
N HIS A 179 -26.55 18.47 -5.39
CA HIS A 179 -25.90 17.70 -6.43
C HIS A 179 -24.57 17.14 -5.93
N ASP A 180 -23.72 18.00 -5.40
CA ASP A 180 -22.36 17.65 -4.97
C ASP A 180 -22.38 16.69 -3.76
N THR A 181 -23.30 16.88 -2.81
CA THR A 181 -23.52 15.94 -1.70
C THR A 181 -23.98 14.57 -2.22
N ALA A 182 -24.82 14.52 -3.25
CA ALA A 182 -25.26 13.26 -3.85
C ALA A 182 -24.09 12.56 -4.59
N VAL A 183 -23.27 13.31 -5.30
CA VAL A 183 -22.05 12.78 -5.95
C VAL A 183 -21.08 12.25 -4.91
N THR A 184 -20.85 12.98 -3.82
CA THR A 184 -19.98 12.53 -2.72
C THR A 184 -20.50 11.25 -2.07
N TYR A 185 -21.80 11.14 -1.84
CA TYR A 185 -22.43 9.90 -1.36
C TYR A 185 -22.17 8.71 -2.29
N MET A 186 -22.26 8.90 -3.60
CA MET A 186 -21.96 7.83 -4.58
C MET A 186 -20.48 7.45 -4.58
N ARG A 187 -19.59 8.42 -4.46
CA ARG A 187 -18.13 8.18 -4.34
C ARG A 187 -17.80 7.41 -3.07
N LEU A 188 -18.38 7.77 -1.92
CA LEU A 188 -18.24 7.02 -0.65
C LEU A 188 -18.71 5.57 -0.80
N SER A 189 -19.81 5.35 -1.52
CA SER A 189 -20.34 4.01 -1.75
C SER A 189 -19.41 3.17 -2.63
N ALA A 190 -18.80 3.77 -3.65
CA ALA A 190 -17.81 3.13 -4.50
C ALA A 190 -16.51 2.82 -3.72
N LEU A 191 -16.01 3.79 -2.93
CA LEU A 191 -14.83 3.58 -2.09
C LEU A 191 -15.05 2.46 -1.08
N GLN A 192 -16.24 2.39 -0.47
CA GLN A 192 -16.55 1.32 0.47
C GLN A 192 -16.45 -0.07 -0.18
N GLN A 193 -16.88 -0.23 -1.43
CA GLN A 193 -16.72 -1.50 -2.16
C GLN A 193 -15.25 -1.81 -2.46
N ILE A 194 -14.44 -0.80 -2.80
CA ILE A 194 -13.01 -0.95 -3.04
C ILE A 194 -12.30 -1.39 -1.75
N VAL A 195 -12.59 -0.74 -0.62
CA VAL A 195 -11.97 -1.07 0.67
C VAL A 195 -12.41 -2.45 1.17
N ASP A 196 -13.67 -2.83 1.00
CA ASP A 196 -14.17 -4.17 1.34
C ASP A 196 -13.48 -5.27 0.51
N GLN A 197 -13.23 -5.01 -0.78
CA GLN A 197 -12.45 -5.92 -1.61
C GLN A 197 -10.98 -5.98 -1.18
N LEU A 198 -10.38 -4.83 -0.88
CA LEU A 198 -9.00 -4.72 -0.41
C LEU A 198 -8.81 -5.45 0.92
N ASP A 199 -9.75 -5.31 1.87
CA ASP A 199 -9.74 -6.00 3.15
C ASP A 199 -9.73 -7.53 2.98
N ARG A 200 -10.53 -8.05 2.06
CA ARG A 200 -10.51 -9.48 1.70
C ARG A 200 -9.17 -9.89 1.09
N SER A 201 -8.58 -9.04 0.25
CA SER A 201 -7.27 -9.30 -0.37
C SER A 201 -6.16 -9.38 0.68
N TYR A 202 -6.18 -8.52 1.72
CA TYR A 202 -5.27 -8.62 2.87
C TYR A 202 -5.43 -9.94 3.60
N LEU A 203 -6.67 -10.32 3.95
CA LEU A 203 -6.95 -11.58 4.63
C LEU A 203 -6.48 -12.81 3.83
N ASP A 204 -6.64 -12.79 2.51
CA ASP A 204 -6.20 -13.89 1.65
C ASP A 204 -4.67 -13.95 1.51
N ALA A 205 -3.99 -12.81 1.52
CA ALA A 205 -2.53 -12.75 1.54
C ALA A 205 -1.95 -13.24 2.88
N LEU A 206 -2.60 -12.95 4.00
CA LEU A 206 -2.17 -13.34 5.35
C LEU A 206 -2.38 -14.85 5.66
N LYS A 207 -3.23 -15.56 4.91
CA LYS A 207 -3.45 -17.01 5.07
C LYS A 207 -2.36 -17.88 4.44
N LYS A 208 -1.56 -17.33 3.57
CA LYS A 208 -0.50 -18.01 2.79
C LYS A 208 0.87 -17.75 3.39
#